data_89ccb73cc22dfce3988abf9db735f305
#
_entry.id   89ccb73cc22dfce3988abf9db735f305
#
_cell.length_a   1.000
_cell.length_b   1.000
_cell.length_c   1.000
_cell.angle_alpha   90.00
_cell.angle_beta   90.00
_cell.angle_gamma   90.00
#
_symmetry.space_group_name_H-M   'P 1'
#
loop_
_entity.id
_entity.type
_entity.pdbx_description
1 polymer ?
#
loop_
_entity_poly.entity_id
_entity_poly.type
_entity_poly.pdbx_seq_one_letter_code
_entity_poly.pdbx_strand_id
1 'polypeptide(L)'
;ISACLVGSEMCIRDRLNVTGSIKRKERFRTYIKVPELAAFLREITDYRTADMINLDVPEKNVCFLSHAPTIAQEEMIGRLVSFANSGNWTDLGLDTPEPDNLDKAKMLIATNVARKMALDMRLLGDKFHDDENNKASICARTVYDYYVRSNANRGTQFIFSDLSTYKPNEWNIYSDIKEKLVQLGIPADEIQFIQCATTERARKKLFADMNAGRVRVLFGSTSMLGTGVNAQQRAVAVHHLEIPWRPADMEQRNGRAVRKGNTVKLWGNNTVDVVIYGTEKTLDAYKFNLLKNKQMFINQINNGTIAVRRIDEDSMDEDNGMNFAEFVAILSGNTDLLNKAKLDNKIMQLEKEFAIFKKERGRAERKIAQNGQDTEKAASFIQRMEDDLEYVASYSGDKIVSLLSTGEDTAEKTGRELHRIAKTYRGCAYSAIGSYMGLDLLVKSECNLDGSFDRNTFFVEGKSGLKYRYGISGALPLGFADTALYPQATLDKLPSIIKQQRERIAKLESELPTLQSIVSRTWGRQDELDALKKAVSYTHLRAHETGRNL
;
A
#
# COMPACT_ATOMS: atom_id res chain seq x y z
N ILE A 1 -10.88 4.32 15.42
CA ILE A 1 -9.69 4.64 16.20
C ILE A 1 -8.56 4.81 15.21
N SER A 2 -8.19 6.04 15.08
CA SER A 2 -7.42 6.66 14.04
C SER A 2 -6.03 6.03 13.85
N ALA A 3 -5.59 5.93 12.59
CA ALA A 3 -4.24 5.56 12.14
C ALA A 3 -3.09 6.37 12.80
N CYS A 4 -3.40 7.34 13.64
CA CYS A 4 -2.44 8.16 14.38
C CYS A 4 -1.86 7.49 15.63
N LEU A 5 -2.47 6.42 16.15
CA LEU A 5 -2.01 5.72 17.36
C LEU A 5 -1.14 4.49 17.06
N VAL A 6 -1.25 3.93 15.88
CA VAL A 6 -0.39 2.83 15.43
C VAL A 6 0.59 3.41 14.42
N GLY A 7 1.87 3.46 14.79
CA GLY A 7 2.93 4.06 14.00
C GLY A 7 3.24 3.34 12.68
N SER A 8 2.28 3.33 11.76
CA SER A 8 2.47 2.88 10.39
C SER A 8 2.30 4.07 9.45
N GLU A 9 3.29 4.35 8.63
CA GLU A 9 3.13 5.26 7.50
C GLU A 9 2.37 4.53 6.40
N MET A 10 1.18 5.02 6.08
CA MET A 10 0.43 4.58 4.92
C MET A 10 1.06 5.21 3.68
N CYS A 11 1.89 4.45 2.98
CA CYS A 11 2.48 4.91 1.73
C CYS A 11 1.46 4.75 0.61
N ILE A 12 0.99 5.88 0.06
CA ILE A 12 0.31 5.90 -1.23
C ILE A 12 1.37 5.60 -2.29
N ARG A 13 1.31 4.44 -2.90
CA ARG A 13 2.22 4.07 -3.99
C ARG A 13 1.52 4.25 -5.31
N ASP A 14 2.03 5.18 -6.12
CA ASP A 14 1.75 5.21 -7.54
C ASP A 14 2.56 4.06 -8.18
N ARG A 15 1.87 3.02 -8.61
CA ARG A 15 2.48 1.90 -9.33
C ARG A 15 2.50 2.22 -10.81
N LEU A 16 3.69 2.23 -11.40
CA LEU A 16 3.81 2.00 -12.83
C LEU A 16 3.51 0.52 -13.08
N ASN A 17 2.38 0.24 -13.72
CA ASN A 17 2.16 -1.06 -14.32
C ASN A 17 3.17 -1.26 -15.45
N VAL A 18 3.39 -2.51 -15.86
CA VAL A 18 4.21 -2.87 -17.04
C VAL A 18 3.79 -2.10 -18.29
N THR A 19 2.55 -1.62 -18.34
CA THR A 19 1.98 -0.77 -19.41
C THR A 19 2.21 0.74 -19.22
N GLY A 20 3.02 1.17 -18.24
CA GLY A 20 3.26 2.59 -17.95
C GLY A 20 2.09 3.33 -17.25
N SER A 21 0.98 2.65 -16.97
CA SER A 21 -0.15 3.27 -16.25
C SER A 21 0.08 3.27 -14.74
N ILE A 22 -0.29 4.38 -14.08
CA ILE A 22 -0.14 4.55 -12.63
C ILE A 22 -1.40 4.03 -11.93
N LYS A 23 -1.28 2.91 -11.19
CA LYS A 23 -2.32 2.46 -10.25
C LYS A 23 -1.97 2.89 -8.83
N ARG A 24 -2.87 3.61 -8.17
CA ARG A 24 -2.77 3.92 -6.74
C ARG A 24 -3.31 2.76 -5.92
N LYS A 25 -2.48 2.23 -5.02
CA LYS A 25 -2.89 1.25 -4.01
C LYS A 25 -2.31 1.68 -2.66
N GLU A 26 -3.18 1.89 -1.68
CA GLU A 26 -2.77 2.21 -0.31
C GLU A 26 -2.39 0.92 0.41
N ARG A 27 -1.21 0.91 1.04
CA ARG A 27 -0.71 -0.23 1.82
C ARG A 27 0.10 0.24 3.02
N PHE A 28 0.03 -0.54 4.07
CA PHE A 28 1.00 -0.49 5.15
C PHE A 28 2.30 -1.13 4.65
N ARG A 29 3.38 -0.38 4.58
CA ARG A 29 4.69 -0.85 4.12
C ARG A 29 5.77 -0.65 5.15
N THR A 30 5.72 0.45 5.87
CA THR A 30 6.73 0.83 6.83
C THR A 30 6.10 0.82 8.21
N TYR A 31 6.62 0.00 9.08
CA TYR A 31 6.28 0.03 10.49
C TYR A 31 7.21 1.01 11.19
N ILE A 32 6.66 2.11 11.67
CA ILE A 32 7.37 3.09 12.52
C ILE A 32 6.95 2.89 13.97
N LYS A 33 7.81 3.30 14.91
CA LYS A 33 7.56 3.10 16.36
C LYS A 33 7.27 1.62 16.71
N VAL A 34 8.05 0.72 16.12
CA VAL A 34 7.82 -0.73 16.29
C VAL A 34 7.90 -1.18 17.75
N PRO A 35 8.78 -0.63 18.62
CA PRO A 35 8.77 -0.95 20.05
C PRO A 35 7.44 -0.58 20.74
N GLU A 36 6.87 0.57 20.41
CA GLU A 36 5.59 1.03 20.96
C GLU A 36 4.43 0.14 20.44
N LEU A 37 4.47 -0.26 19.16
CA LEU A 37 3.52 -1.20 18.59
C LEU A 37 3.61 -2.57 19.28
N ALA A 38 4.80 -3.08 19.52
CA ALA A 38 5.03 -4.35 20.21
C ALA A 38 4.54 -4.27 21.68
N ALA A 39 4.75 -3.14 22.36
CA ALA A 39 4.22 -2.91 23.71
C ALA A 39 2.68 -2.93 23.71
N PHE A 40 2.05 -2.21 22.80
CA PHE A 40 0.59 -2.18 22.66
C PHE A 40 0.01 -3.57 22.36
N LEU A 41 0.63 -4.32 21.44
CA LEU A 41 0.18 -5.69 21.14
C LEU A 41 0.24 -6.61 22.36
N ARG A 42 1.25 -6.45 23.23
CA ARG A 42 1.35 -7.24 24.47
C ARG A 42 0.28 -6.91 25.50
N GLU A 43 -0.26 -5.71 25.51
CA GLU A 43 -1.38 -5.37 26.40
C GLU A 43 -2.67 -6.12 26.05
N ILE A 44 -2.83 -6.49 24.79
CA ILE A 44 -4.05 -7.13 24.27
C ILE A 44 -3.85 -8.60 23.85
N THR A 45 -2.60 -9.10 23.85
CA THR A 45 -2.28 -10.48 23.45
C THR A 45 -1.39 -11.17 24.48
N ASP A 46 -1.69 -12.42 24.81
CA ASP A 46 -0.78 -13.32 25.56
C ASP A 46 -0.13 -14.25 24.54
N TYR A 47 1.09 -13.90 24.09
CA TYR A 47 1.85 -14.70 23.13
C TYR A 47 2.78 -15.66 23.89
N ARG A 48 2.61 -16.95 23.63
CA ARG A 48 3.43 -18.02 24.23
C ARG A 48 4.01 -18.89 23.13
N THR A 49 5.32 -19.08 23.14
CA THR A 49 6.00 -20.05 22.28
C THR A 49 5.92 -21.45 22.89
N ALA A 50 6.11 -22.48 22.06
CA ALA A 50 6.16 -23.86 22.51
C ALA A 50 7.21 -24.07 23.63
N ASP A 51 8.35 -23.40 23.51
CA ASP A 51 9.45 -23.44 24.49
C ASP A 51 9.07 -22.81 25.85
N MET A 52 8.30 -21.72 25.82
CA MET A 52 7.84 -21.04 27.05
C MET A 52 6.87 -21.87 27.87
N ILE A 53 6.09 -22.75 27.24
CA ILE A 53 5.07 -23.58 27.89
C ILE A 53 5.44 -25.05 28.00
N ASN A 54 6.70 -25.40 27.68
CA ASN A 54 7.22 -26.78 27.72
C ASN A 54 6.26 -27.77 27.05
N LEU A 55 5.75 -27.46 25.86
CA LEU A 55 4.90 -28.37 25.12
C LEU A 55 5.65 -29.65 24.79
N ASP A 56 5.03 -30.80 25.10
CA ASP A 56 5.52 -32.09 24.71
C ASP A 56 5.35 -32.33 23.19
N VAL A 57 6.23 -31.72 22.41
CA VAL A 57 6.30 -31.82 20.95
C VAL A 57 7.73 -32.22 20.54
N PRO A 58 7.93 -32.89 19.41
CA PRO A 58 9.28 -33.18 18.93
C PRO A 58 10.00 -31.90 18.51
N GLU A 59 11.32 -31.93 18.57
CA GLU A 59 12.16 -30.88 18.02
C GLU A 59 12.05 -30.83 16.50
N LYS A 60 12.08 -29.60 15.95
CA LYS A 60 12.04 -29.36 14.52
C LYS A 60 13.47 -29.19 13.99
N ASN A 61 13.93 -30.11 13.15
CA ASN A 61 15.19 -29.98 12.42
C ASN A 61 14.93 -29.57 10.97
N VAL A 62 15.37 -28.37 10.59
CA VAL A 62 15.14 -27.82 9.25
C VAL A 62 16.33 -28.12 8.34
N CYS A 63 16.09 -28.91 7.31
CA CYS A 63 17.06 -29.31 6.30
C CYS A 63 16.74 -28.67 4.96
N PHE A 64 17.59 -27.76 4.48
CA PHE A 64 17.46 -27.20 3.15
C PHE A 64 18.33 -28.01 2.17
N LEU A 65 17.66 -28.71 1.24
CA LEU A 65 18.33 -29.48 0.18
C LEU A 65 18.38 -28.65 -1.10
N SER A 66 19.51 -28.03 -1.34
CA SER A 66 19.80 -27.29 -2.58
C SER A 66 20.46 -28.21 -3.60
N HIS A 67 20.05 -28.07 -4.85
CA HIS A 67 20.67 -28.79 -5.96
C HIS A 67 20.85 -27.87 -7.17
N ALA A 68 21.86 -28.17 -7.98
CA ALA A 68 22.10 -27.45 -9.24
C ALA A 68 20.91 -27.63 -10.21
N PRO A 69 20.61 -26.65 -11.04
CA PRO A 69 19.62 -26.80 -12.09
C PRO A 69 20.05 -27.85 -13.12
N THR A 70 19.09 -28.55 -13.68
CA THR A 70 19.32 -29.46 -14.83
C THR A 70 19.64 -28.63 -16.08
N ILE A 71 20.21 -29.26 -17.12
CA ILE A 71 20.53 -28.58 -18.38
C ILE A 71 19.29 -27.89 -18.96
N ALA A 72 18.15 -28.58 -18.97
CA ALA A 72 16.90 -27.99 -19.45
C ALA A 72 16.42 -26.80 -18.60
N GLN A 73 16.66 -26.82 -17.28
CA GLN A 73 16.37 -25.71 -16.38
C GLN A 73 17.31 -24.54 -16.63
N GLU A 74 18.60 -24.75 -16.87
CA GLU A 74 19.56 -23.68 -17.20
C GLU A 74 19.19 -22.98 -18.52
N GLU A 75 18.81 -23.73 -19.54
CA GLU A 75 18.31 -23.14 -20.80
C GLU A 75 17.04 -22.30 -20.56
N MET A 76 16.10 -22.82 -19.77
CA MET A 76 14.86 -22.08 -19.45
C MET A 76 15.11 -20.84 -18.62
N ILE A 77 16.11 -20.84 -17.72
CA ILE A 77 16.56 -19.64 -16.99
C ILE A 77 17.00 -18.57 -17.99
N GLY A 78 17.83 -18.93 -18.98
CA GLY A 78 18.26 -18.02 -20.05
C GLY A 78 17.08 -17.44 -20.83
N ARG A 79 16.11 -18.28 -21.20
CA ARG A 79 14.88 -17.86 -21.91
C ARG A 79 13.99 -16.94 -21.04
N LEU A 80 13.86 -17.22 -19.75
CA LEU A 80 13.14 -16.36 -18.82
C LEU A 80 13.80 -14.98 -18.66
N VAL A 81 15.13 -14.94 -18.62
CA VAL A 81 15.88 -13.68 -18.61
C VAL A 81 15.65 -12.88 -19.89
N SER A 82 15.68 -13.54 -21.05
CA SER A 82 15.38 -12.91 -22.34
C SER A 82 13.96 -12.36 -22.38
N PHE A 83 12.97 -13.16 -22.00
CA PHE A 83 11.57 -12.74 -21.89
C PHE A 83 11.38 -11.58 -20.92
N ALA A 84 12.06 -11.59 -19.77
CA ALA A 84 12.01 -10.50 -18.80
C ALA A 84 12.50 -9.18 -19.42
N ASN A 85 13.54 -9.22 -20.24
CA ASN A 85 14.13 -8.04 -20.87
C ASN A 85 13.30 -7.55 -22.08
N SER A 86 12.92 -8.44 -22.98
CA SER A 86 12.23 -8.10 -24.23
C SER A 86 10.72 -7.93 -24.07
N GLY A 87 10.09 -8.76 -23.24
CA GLY A 87 8.64 -8.90 -23.15
C GLY A 87 8.04 -9.78 -24.23
N ASN A 88 8.86 -10.40 -25.08
CA ASN A 88 8.39 -11.17 -26.21
C ASN A 88 8.09 -12.62 -25.79
N TRP A 89 6.85 -13.07 -25.98
CA TRP A 89 6.38 -14.42 -25.63
C TRP A 89 7.22 -15.52 -26.28
N THR A 90 7.66 -15.31 -27.51
CA THR A 90 8.44 -16.30 -28.26
C THR A 90 9.78 -16.63 -27.61
N ASP A 91 10.34 -15.73 -26.80
CA ASP A 91 11.61 -15.95 -26.09
C ASP A 91 11.51 -17.09 -25.08
N LEU A 92 10.30 -17.36 -24.54
CA LEU A 92 10.08 -18.50 -23.65
C LEU A 92 10.17 -19.85 -24.38
N GLY A 93 9.92 -19.85 -25.70
CA GLY A 93 9.95 -21.05 -26.50
C GLY A 93 8.97 -22.13 -26.04
N LEU A 94 7.83 -21.73 -25.45
CA LEU A 94 6.76 -22.63 -25.04
C LEU A 94 5.80 -22.88 -26.20
N ASP A 95 5.22 -24.09 -26.27
CA ASP A 95 4.29 -24.50 -27.32
C ASP A 95 2.85 -24.01 -27.06
N THR A 96 2.65 -23.25 -25.97
CA THR A 96 1.37 -22.65 -25.62
C THR A 96 1.19 -21.30 -26.33
N PRO A 97 -0.04 -20.95 -26.75
CA PRO A 97 -0.30 -19.66 -27.39
C PRO A 97 -0.03 -18.48 -26.45
N GLU A 98 0.30 -17.34 -27.06
CA GLU A 98 0.49 -16.09 -26.32
C GLU A 98 -0.82 -15.70 -25.59
N PRO A 99 -0.75 -15.35 -24.32
CA PRO A 99 -1.93 -14.90 -23.57
C PRO A 99 -2.42 -13.50 -24.02
N ASP A 100 -3.72 -13.30 -24.17
CA ASP A 100 -4.34 -12.03 -24.59
C ASP A 100 -3.94 -10.81 -23.73
N ASN A 101 -3.50 -11.01 -22.51
CA ASN A 101 -3.14 -9.97 -21.56
C ASN A 101 -1.63 -9.96 -21.21
N LEU A 102 -0.76 -10.35 -22.14
CA LEU A 102 0.68 -10.50 -21.88
C LEU A 102 1.29 -9.28 -21.20
N ASP A 103 1.06 -8.07 -21.72
CA ASP A 103 1.63 -6.83 -21.18
C ASP A 103 1.26 -6.56 -19.70
N LYS A 104 0.02 -6.92 -19.32
CA LYS A 104 -0.47 -6.72 -17.93
C LYS A 104 -0.04 -7.83 -17.00
N ALA A 105 0.17 -9.03 -17.52
CA ALA A 105 0.43 -10.24 -16.75
C ALA A 105 1.89 -10.73 -16.84
N LYS A 106 2.75 -10.04 -17.57
CA LYS A 106 4.13 -10.42 -17.89
C LYS A 106 4.89 -10.96 -16.66
N MET A 107 4.88 -10.24 -15.55
CA MET A 107 5.59 -10.66 -14.34
C MET A 107 4.94 -11.88 -13.66
N LEU A 108 3.62 -11.96 -13.67
CA LEU A 108 2.89 -13.12 -13.15
C LEU A 108 3.19 -14.37 -13.96
N ILE A 109 3.23 -14.24 -15.28
CA ILE A 109 3.59 -15.32 -16.21
C ILE A 109 5.02 -15.78 -15.96
N ALA A 110 5.98 -14.84 -15.92
CA ALA A 110 7.38 -15.15 -15.64
C ALA A 110 7.55 -15.89 -14.30
N THR A 111 6.89 -15.41 -13.26
CA THR A 111 6.91 -16.05 -11.94
C THR A 111 6.30 -17.45 -11.97
N ASN A 112 5.18 -17.64 -12.68
CA ASN A 112 4.53 -18.95 -12.79
C ASN A 112 5.40 -19.95 -13.57
N VAL A 113 6.00 -19.52 -14.69
CA VAL A 113 6.95 -20.33 -15.46
C VAL A 113 8.16 -20.70 -14.59
N ALA A 114 8.74 -19.74 -13.88
CA ALA A 114 9.88 -19.97 -13.00
C ALA A 114 9.55 -20.95 -11.84
N ARG A 115 8.35 -20.89 -11.27
CA ARG A 115 7.89 -21.84 -10.23
C ARG A 115 7.73 -23.26 -10.80
N LYS A 116 7.09 -23.39 -11.95
CA LYS A 116 6.89 -24.67 -12.61
C LYS A 116 8.22 -25.31 -12.99
N MET A 117 9.08 -24.54 -13.66
CA MET A 117 10.43 -24.96 -14.06
C MET A 117 11.25 -25.45 -12.85
N ALA A 118 11.24 -24.70 -11.74
CA ALA A 118 11.98 -25.05 -10.54
C ALA A 118 11.49 -26.38 -9.91
N LEU A 119 10.23 -26.75 -10.09
CA LEU A 119 9.68 -28.01 -9.61
C LEU A 119 9.99 -29.16 -10.59
N ASP A 120 9.54 -29.01 -11.83
CA ASP A 120 9.76 -29.97 -12.90
C ASP A 120 9.49 -29.33 -14.27
N MET A 121 10.39 -29.53 -15.23
CA MET A 121 10.25 -28.96 -16.57
C MET A 121 9.02 -29.46 -17.32
N ARG A 122 8.57 -30.70 -17.06
CA ARG A 122 7.37 -31.29 -17.68
C ARG A 122 6.08 -30.52 -17.37
N LEU A 123 6.07 -29.66 -16.35
CA LEU A 123 4.96 -28.74 -16.06
C LEU A 123 4.82 -27.60 -17.07
N LEU A 124 5.82 -27.40 -17.94
CA LEU A 124 5.82 -26.38 -18.98
C LEU A 124 5.41 -26.90 -20.35
N GLY A 125 5.32 -28.22 -20.53
CA GLY A 125 4.86 -28.83 -21.77
C GLY A 125 5.48 -30.21 -22.02
N ASP A 126 4.85 -30.96 -22.92
CA ASP A 126 5.15 -32.38 -23.18
C ASP A 126 6.50 -32.63 -23.86
N LYS A 127 7.14 -31.57 -24.40
CA LYS A 127 8.47 -31.64 -25.00
C LYS A 127 9.59 -31.85 -23.99
N PHE A 128 9.34 -31.63 -22.71
CA PHE A 128 10.32 -31.80 -21.66
C PHE A 128 10.23 -33.23 -21.08
N HIS A 129 11.39 -33.78 -20.80
CA HIS A 129 11.51 -35.15 -20.28
C HIS A 129 11.83 -35.15 -18.79
N ASP A 130 11.68 -36.32 -18.17
CA ASP A 130 12.08 -36.52 -16.78
C ASP A 130 13.60 -36.43 -16.64
N ASP A 131 14.03 -36.00 -15.46
CA ASP A 131 15.45 -35.86 -15.10
C ASP A 131 15.66 -36.40 -13.68
N GLU A 132 16.70 -37.20 -13.50
CA GLU A 132 17.01 -37.78 -12.18
C GLU A 132 17.41 -36.71 -11.15
N ASN A 133 17.84 -35.53 -11.59
CA ASN A 133 18.27 -34.44 -10.75
C ASN A 133 17.21 -33.34 -10.61
N ASN A 134 15.99 -33.55 -11.12
CA ASN A 134 14.90 -32.64 -10.85
C ASN A 134 14.39 -32.80 -9.41
N LYS A 135 13.68 -31.80 -8.92
CA LYS A 135 13.19 -31.75 -7.55
C LYS A 135 12.29 -32.92 -7.18
N ALA A 136 11.45 -33.39 -8.11
CA ALA A 136 10.55 -34.52 -7.91
C ALA A 136 11.33 -35.81 -7.69
N SER A 137 12.36 -36.09 -8.49
CA SER A 137 13.22 -37.27 -8.39
C SER A 137 14.08 -37.26 -7.11
N ILE A 138 14.62 -36.09 -6.75
CA ILE A 138 15.37 -35.92 -5.48
C ILE A 138 14.45 -36.14 -4.29
N CYS A 139 13.21 -35.63 -4.33
CA CYS A 139 12.23 -35.86 -3.29
C CYS A 139 11.92 -37.34 -3.15
N ALA A 140 11.69 -38.06 -4.25
CA ALA A 140 11.41 -39.51 -4.20
C ALA A 140 12.55 -40.28 -3.51
N ARG A 141 13.82 -40.03 -3.89
CA ARG A 141 14.97 -40.68 -3.22
C ARG A 141 15.05 -40.32 -1.74
N THR A 142 14.87 -39.05 -1.38
CA THR A 142 14.91 -38.64 0.02
C THR A 142 13.79 -39.27 0.84
N VAL A 143 12.57 -39.31 0.33
CA VAL A 143 11.42 -39.96 0.99
C VAL A 143 11.69 -41.44 1.16
N TYR A 144 12.29 -42.12 0.17
CA TYR A 144 12.67 -43.52 0.28
C TYR A 144 13.72 -43.76 1.38
N ASP A 145 14.72 -42.89 1.51
CA ASP A 145 15.72 -42.93 2.58
C ASP A 145 15.07 -42.87 3.97
N TYR A 146 14.13 -41.94 4.17
CA TYR A 146 13.36 -41.88 5.43
C TYR A 146 12.48 -43.09 5.65
N TYR A 147 11.88 -43.61 4.58
CA TYR A 147 11.09 -44.84 4.64
C TYR A 147 11.91 -46.02 5.16
N VAL A 148 13.10 -46.24 4.60
CA VAL A 148 14.03 -47.33 5.01
C VAL A 148 14.52 -47.11 6.44
N ARG A 149 15.03 -45.92 6.76
CA ARG A 149 15.58 -45.61 8.11
C ARG A 149 14.54 -45.78 9.22
N SER A 150 13.27 -45.45 8.95
CA SER A 150 12.19 -45.52 9.93
C SER A 150 11.35 -46.81 9.84
N ASN A 151 11.78 -47.79 9.03
CA ASN A 151 10.96 -48.96 8.73
C ASN A 151 10.61 -49.82 9.95
N ALA A 152 11.55 -50.00 10.87
CA ALA A 152 11.32 -50.77 12.11
C ALA A 152 10.14 -50.23 12.94
N ASN A 153 9.93 -48.91 12.92
CA ASN A 153 8.87 -48.23 13.66
C ASN A 153 7.73 -47.76 12.76
N ARG A 154 7.75 -48.13 11.48
CA ARG A 154 6.77 -47.70 10.48
C ARG A 154 6.56 -46.18 10.48
N GLY A 155 7.65 -45.40 10.47
CA GLY A 155 7.62 -43.96 10.46
C GLY A 155 6.89 -43.42 9.23
N THR A 156 6.16 -42.32 9.40
CA THR A 156 5.33 -41.74 8.34
C THR A 156 5.85 -40.36 7.89
N GLN A 157 5.50 -39.96 6.69
CA GLN A 157 6.00 -38.75 6.08
C GLN A 157 4.87 -37.97 5.40
N PHE A 158 4.94 -36.61 5.43
CA PHE A 158 4.05 -35.73 4.69
C PHE A 158 4.80 -35.08 3.53
N ILE A 159 4.18 -35.04 2.36
CA ILE A 159 4.72 -34.34 1.19
C ILE A 159 3.74 -33.23 0.79
N PHE A 160 4.22 -31.98 0.81
CA PHE A 160 3.44 -30.80 0.47
C PHE A 160 3.85 -30.21 -0.87
N SER A 161 2.88 -30.05 -1.77
CA SER A 161 2.96 -29.21 -2.97
C SER A 161 1.59 -28.62 -3.26
N ASP A 162 1.56 -27.32 -3.61
CA ASP A 162 0.35 -26.65 -4.10
C ASP A 162 0.33 -26.59 -5.63
N LEU A 163 1.45 -26.95 -6.28
CA LEU A 163 1.55 -27.11 -7.74
C LEU A 163 1.35 -28.57 -8.14
N SER A 164 0.65 -28.78 -9.26
CA SER A 164 0.45 -30.08 -9.90
C SER A 164 -0.01 -31.15 -8.91
N THR A 165 -1.07 -30.83 -8.15
CA THR A 165 -1.71 -31.76 -7.22
C THR A 165 -2.39 -32.89 -7.99
N TYR A 166 -2.67 -34.01 -7.29
CA TYR A 166 -3.31 -35.18 -7.89
C TYR A 166 -4.61 -34.84 -8.63
N LYS A 167 -4.67 -35.28 -9.88
CA LYS A 167 -5.85 -35.26 -10.74
C LYS A 167 -5.98 -36.64 -11.43
N PRO A 168 -7.17 -37.24 -11.40
CA PRO A 168 -7.40 -38.50 -12.10
C PRO A 168 -7.18 -38.31 -13.62
N ASN A 169 -6.52 -39.29 -14.27
CA ASN A 169 -6.30 -39.33 -15.71
C ASN A 169 -5.46 -38.20 -16.32
N GLU A 170 -4.82 -37.39 -15.49
CA GLU A 170 -3.85 -36.37 -15.95
C GLU A 170 -2.50 -36.64 -15.30
N TRP A 171 -1.41 -36.47 -16.06
CA TRP A 171 -0.08 -36.48 -15.49
C TRP A 171 0.06 -35.37 -14.44
N ASN A 172 0.58 -35.68 -13.28
CA ASN A 172 0.84 -34.72 -12.22
C ASN A 172 2.03 -35.18 -11.36
N ILE A 173 2.65 -34.25 -10.67
CA ILE A 173 3.83 -34.48 -9.83
C ILE A 173 3.57 -35.50 -8.72
N TYR A 174 2.36 -35.53 -8.14
CA TYR A 174 2.03 -36.47 -7.09
C TYR A 174 2.08 -37.93 -7.60
N SER A 175 1.48 -38.18 -8.75
CA SER A 175 1.49 -39.48 -9.41
C SER A 175 2.90 -39.88 -9.84
N ASP A 176 3.68 -38.96 -10.40
CA ASP A 176 5.06 -39.19 -10.80
C ASP A 176 5.95 -39.59 -9.61
N ILE A 177 5.91 -38.83 -8.51
CA ILE A 177 6.67 -39.19 -7.32
C ILE A 177 6.20 -40.54 -6.73
N LYS A 178 4.88 -40.81 -6.72
CA LYS A 178 4.35 -42.09 -6.28
C LYS A 178 4.89 -43.24 -7.12
N GLU A 179 4.91 -43.12 -8.43
CA GLU A 179 5.48 -44.12 -9.34
C GLU A 179 6.96 -44.37 -9.05
N LYS A 180 7.75 -43.32 -8.88
CA LYS A 180 9.17 -43.41 -8.50
C LYS A 180 9.36 -44.11 -7.14
N LEU A 181 8.53 -43.82 -6.15
CA LEU A 181 8.58 -44.45 -4.85
C LEU A 181 8.22 -45.96 -4.92
N VAL A 182 7.25 -46.31 -5.77
CA VAL A 182 6.89 -47.72 -6.01
C VAL A 182 8.03 -48.43 -6.72
N GLN A 183 8.67 -47.82 -7.70
CA GLN A 183 9.86 -48.38 -8.38
C GLN A 183 11.03 -48.60 -7.41
N LEU A 184 11.19 -47.71 -6.40
CA LEU A 184 12.18 -47.85 -5.35
C LEU A 184 11.82 -48.94 -4.32
N GLY A 185 10.59 -49.49 -4.34
CA GLY A 185 10.16 -50.63 -3.53
C GLY A 185 9.17 -50.30 -2.40
N ILE A 186 8.59 -49.10 -2.36
CA ILE A 186 7.51 -48.79 -1.41
C ILE A 186 6.19 -49.35 -1.96
N PRO A 187 5.43 -50.16 -1.18
CA PRO A 187 4.12 -50.63 -1.62
C PRO A 187 3.15 -49.50 -1.97
N ALA A 188 2.44 -49.64 -3.09
CA ALA A 188 1.57 -48.59 -3.61
C ALA A 188 0.40 -48.22 -2.67
N ASP A 189 -0.04 -49.12 -1.82
CA ASP A 189 -1.08 -48.93 -0.82
C ASP A 189 -0.58 -48.15 0.41
N GLU A 190 0.71 -48.13 0.69
CA GLU A 190 1.33 -47.33 1.74
C GLU A 190 1.50 -45.86 1.33
N ILE A 191 1.22 -45.48 0.04
CA ILE A 191 1.33 -44.13 -0.51
C ILE A 191 -0.06 -43.62 -0.88
N GLN A 192 -0.53 -42.56 -0.25
CA GLN A 192 -1.87 -42.02 -0.45
C GLN A 192 -1.88 -40.52 -0.76
N PHE A 193 -2.92 -40.10 -1.45
CA PHE A 193 -3.22 -38.66 -1.74
C PHE A 193 -4.43 -38.23 -0.95
N ILE A 194 -4.37 -37.12 -0.25
CA ILE A 194 -5.50 -36.56 0.51
C ILE A 194 -6.73 -36.31 -0.39
N GLN A 195 -6.50 -35.96 -1.67
CA GLN A 195 -7.54 -35.74 -2.66
C GLN A 195 -8.44 -36.96 -2.90
N CYS A 196 -7.91 -38.16 -2.71
CA CYS A 196 -8.70 -39.39 -2.83
C CYS A 196 -9.67 -39.62 -1.65
N ALA A 197 -9.42 -38.97 -0.51
CA ALA A 197 -10.31 -39.04 0.65
C ALA A 197 -11.34 -37.90 0.62
N THR A 198 -12.37 -38.02 -0.21
CA THR A 198 -13.38 -37.00 -0.46
C THR A 198 -14.39 -36.81 0.67
N THR A 199 -14.65 -37.87 1.47
CA THR A 199 -15.59 -37.83 2.59
C THR A 199 -14.87 -37.70 3.93
N GLU A 200 -15.54 -37.16 4.93
CA GLU A 200 -14.99 -37.04 6.30
C GLU A 200 -14.65 -38.44 6.89
N ARG A 201 -15.47 -39.44 6.62
CA ARG A 201 -15.22 -40.81 7.04
C ARG A 201 -13.94 -41.38 6.39
N ALA A 202 -13.73 -41.13 5.09
CA ALA A 202 -12.52 -41.55 4.38
C ALA A 202 -11.28 -40.86 4.93
N ARG A 203 -11.38 -39.57 5.23
CA ARG A 203 -10.28 -38.79 5.86
C ARG A 203 -9.93 -39.30 7.25
N LYS A 204 -10.92 -39.54 8.09
CA LYS A 204 -10.70 -40.15 9.43
C LYS A 204 -10.02 -41.49 9.34
N LYS A 205 -10.43 -42.36 8.39
CA LYS A 205 -9.79 -43.67 8.13
C LYS A 205 -8.34 -43.46 7.69
N LEU A 206 -8.08 -42.61 6.72
CA LEU A 206 -6.74 -42.31 6.21
C LEU A 206 -5.79 -41.86 7.33
N PHE A 207 -6.24 -40.96 8.21
CA PHE A 207 -5.43 -40.50 9.34
C PHE A 207 -5.21 -41.60 10.39
N ALA A 208 -6.19 -42.45 10.63
CA ALA A 208 -6.02 -43.62 11.48
C ALA A 208 -5.01 -44.61 10.86
N ASP A 209 -5.03 -44.81 9.54
CA ASP A 209 -4.10 -45.67 8.82
C ASP A 209 -2.67 -45.13 8.88
N MET A 210 -2.49 -43.78 8.78
CA MET A 210 -1.18 -43.13 9.01
C MET A 210 -0.70 -43.32 10.45
N ASN A 211 -1.55 -43.05 11.44
CA ASN A 211 -1.18 -43.22 12.85
C ASN A 211 -0.81 -44.67 13.20
N ALA A 212 -1.43 -45.64 12.53
CA ALA A 212 -1.10 -47.05 12.65
C ALA A 212 0.14 -47.45 11.84
N GLY A 213 0.67 -46.59 10.96
CA GLY A 213 1.78 -46.88 10.06
C GLY A 213 1.40 -47.80 8.89
N ARG A 214 0.10 -47.95 8.55
CA ARG A 214 -0.35 -48.65 7.34
C ARG A 214 -0.14 -47.79 6.10
N VAL A 215 -0.40 -46.50 6.20
CA VAL A 215 -0.01 -45.49 5.21
C VAL A 215 1.25 -44.80 5.71
N ARG A 216 2.31 -44.82 4.90
CA ARG A 216 3.63 -44.34 5.28
C ARG A 216 3.94 -42.96 4.64
N VAL A 217 3.34 -42.66 3.49
CA VAL A 217 3.55 -41.39 2.75
C VAL A 217 2.20 -40.79 2.38
N LEU A 218 1.97 -39.55 2.83
CA LEU A 218 0.75 -38.81 2.51
C LEU A 218 1.08 -37.53 1.79
N PHE A 219 0.54 -37.37 0.59
CA PHE A 219 0.63 -36.15 -0.20
C PHE A 219 -0.57 -35.26 0.03
N GLY A 220 -0.33 -33.92 0.02
CA GLY A 220 -1.40 -32.97 0.00
C GLY A 220 -0.95 -31.53 -0.18
N SER A 221 -1.92 -30.68 -0.51
CA SER A 221 -1.72 -29.24 -0.60
C SER A 221 -1.89 -28.56 0.76
N THR A 222 -1.44 -27.32 0.88
CA THR A 222 -1.65 -26.51 2.10
C THR A 222 -3.13 -26.42 2.47
N SER A 223 -4.01 -26.22 1.48
CA SER A 223 -5.45 -26.12 1.70
C SER A 223 -6.10 -27.42 2.19
N MET A 224 -5.61 -28.58 1.73
CA MET A 224 -6.23 -29.87 2.02
C MET A 224 -5.68 -30.53 3.31
N LEU A 225 -4.38 -30.39 3.56
CA LEU A 225 -3.71 -30.93 4.74
C LEU A 225 -3.41 -29.88 5.81
N GLY A 226 -3.54 -28.58 5.48
CA GLY A 226 -3.21 -27.49 6.38
C GLY A 226 -4.13 -27.37 7.61
N THR A 227 -5.35 -27.95 7.61
CA THR A 227 -6.30 -27.87 8.74
C THR A 227 -6.92 -29.23 9.06
N GLY A 228 -7.26 -29.46 10.34
CA GLY A 228 -8.07 -30.61 10.77
C GLY A 228 -7.41 -31.99 10.70
N VAL A 229 -6.10 -32.08 10.46
CA VAL A 229 -5.39 -33.37 10.32
C VAL A 229 -4.78 -33.81 11.65
N ASN A 230 -5.08 -35.01 12.09
CA ASN A 230 -4.50 -35.69 13.26
C ASN A 230 -3.83 -37.00 12.83
N ALA A 231 -2.69 -36.93 12.16
CA ALA A 231 -1.96 -38.06 11.61
C ALA A 231 -0.46 -38.04 11.97
N GLN A 232 -0.12 -37.39 13.09
CA GLN A 232 1.25 -37.09 13.49
C GLN A 232 1.96 -38.18 14.26
N GLN A 233 1.24 -39.21 14.75
CA GLN A 233 1.80 -40.14 15.78
C GLN A 233 3.14 -40.79 15.39
N ARG A 234 3.34 -41.08 14.11
CA ARG A 234 4.56 -41.71 13.59
C ARG A 234 5.34 -40.85 12.62
N ALA A 235 5.01 -39.54 12.54
CA ALA A 235 5.61 -38.63 11.56
C ALA A 235 7.09 -38.38 11.89
N VAL A 236 7.97 -38.72 10.95
CA VAL A 236 9.43 -38.53 11.03
C VAL A 236 9.93 -37.36 10.15
N ALA A 237 9.20 -37.05 9.07
CA ALA A 237 9.59 -35.99 8.16
C ALA A 237 8.39 -35.26 7.51
N VAL A 238 8.62 -34.01 7.16
CA VAL A 238 7.75 -33.18 6.33
C VAL A 238 8.57 -32.67 5.15
N HIS A 239 8.10 -32.91 3.94
CA HIS A 239 8.76 -32.53 2.70
C HIS A 239 8.03 -31.38 2.03
N HIS A 240 8.71 -30.27 1.78
CA HIS A 240 8.20 -29.12 1.06
C HIS A 240 8.78 -29.07 -0.34
N LEU A 241 8.05 -29.59 -1.33
CA LEU A 241 8.44 -29.56 -2.74
C LEU A 241 8.49 -28.12 -3.28
N GLU A 242 7.63 -27.26 -2.75
CA GLU A 242 7.69 -25.84 -3.03
C GLU A 242 7.59 -25.02 -1.74
N ILE A 243 8.25 -23.89 -1.75
CA ILE A 243 8.28 -22.95 -0.62
C ILE A 243 7.06 -22.05 -0.71
N PRO A 244 6.20 -22.00 0.33
CA PRO A 244 5.05 -21.09 0.36
C PRO A 244 5.51 -19.63 0.49
N TRP A 245 4.63 -18.69 0.19
CA TRP A 245 4.92 -17.26 0.32
C TRP A 245 4.74 -16.72 1.75
N ARG A 246 3.98 -17.44 2.58
CA ARG A 246 3.64 -17.01 3.94
C ARG A 246 4.29 -17.91 4.99
N PRO A 247 4.94 -17.32 6.02
CA PRO A 247 5.45 -18.10 7.15
C PRO A 247 4.37 -18.94 7.84
N ALA A 248 3.15 -18.40 7.95
CA ALA A 248 2.02 -19.13 8.54
C ALA A 248 1.69 -20.44 7.81
N ASP A 249 1.77 -20.47 6.47
CA ASP A 249 1.53 -21.67 5.68
C ASP A 249 2.62 -22.71 5.94
N MET A 250 3.88 -22.28 6.05
CA MET A 250 5.01 -23.15 6.40
C MET A 250 4.84 -23.74 7.80
N GLU A 251 4.52 -22.93 8.80
CA GLU A 251 4.29 -23.40 10.18
C GLU A 251 3.05 -24.30 10.26
N GLN A 252 2.02 -24.00 9.47
CA GLN A 252 0.83 -24.84 9.39
C GLN A 252 1.13 -26.23 8.82
N ARG A 253 1.96 -26.31 7.76
CA ARG A 253 2.44 -27.58 7.20
C ARG A 253 3.30 -28.34 8.22
N ASN A 254 4.27 -27.68 8.84
CA ASN A 254 5.16 -28.26 9.85
C ASN A 254 4.38 -28.78 11.06
N GLY A 255 3.38 -28.05 11.51
CA GLY A 255 2.50 -28.43 12.62
C GLY A 255 1.66 -29.70 12.37
N ARG A 256 1.75 -30.32 11.18
CA ARG A 256 1.14 -31.66 10.94
C ARG A 256 1.98 -32.79 11.52
N ALA A 257 3.27 -32.61 11.62
CA ALA A 257 4.21 -33.57 12.17
C ALA A 257 4.78 -33.15 13.53
N VAL A 258 5.20 -31.90 13.65
CA VAL A 258 5.74 -31.28 14.87
C VAL A 258 4.58 -30.90 15.80
N ARG A 259 3.99 -31.88 16.47
CA ARG A 259 2.77 -31.70 17.25
C ARG A 259 2.70 -32.65 18.44
N LYS A 260 1.97 -32.25 19.48
CA LYS A 260 1.65 -33.09 20.62
C LYS A 260 1.02 -34.41 20.15
N GLY A 261 1.47 -35.52 20.76
CA GLY A 261 1.03 -36.89 20.41
C GLY A 261 1.86 -37.54 19.30
N ASN A 262 2.90 -36.87 18.79
CA ASN A 262 3.94 -37.55 18.02
C ASN A 262 4.77 -38.42 18.96
N THR A 263 4.99 -39.67 18.58
CA THR A 263 5.67 -40.68 19.42
C THR A 263 7.13 -40.91 19.03
N VAL A 264 7.70 -40.11 18.15
CA VAL A 264 9.08 -40.27 17.66
C VAL A 264 10.11 -40.27 18.81
N LYS A 265 9.83 -39.58 19.92
CA LYS A 265 10.65 -39.59 21.13
C LYS A 265 10.78 -40.99 21.80
N LEU A 266 9.85 -41.89 21.55
CA LEU A 266 9.86 -43.24 22.16
C LEU A 266 10.80 -44.21 21.45
N TRP A 267 11.15 -43.90 20.19
CA TRP A 267 11.91 -44.81 19.33
C TRP A 267 12.92 -44.11 18.41
N GLY A 268 13.05 -42.78 18.52
CA GLY A 268 13.99 -41.93 17.80
C GLY A 268 14.62 -40.90 18.72
N ASN A 269 15.22 -39.88 18.13
CA ASN A 269 15.91 -38.81 18.81
C ASN A 269 15.01 -37.61 19.20
N ASN A 270 13.72 -37.81 19.27
CA ASN A 270 12.69 -36.77 19.50
C ASN A 270 12.71 -35.63 18.44
N THR A 271 13.13 -35.92 17.22
CA THR A 271 13.28 -34.91 16.15
C THR A 271 12.40 -35.29 14.96
N VAL A 272 11.76 -34.30 14.37
CA VAL A 272 11.09 -34.38 13.07
C VAL A 272 11.84 -33.52 12.08
N ASP A 273 12.26 -34.11 10.97
CA ASP A 273 12.96 -33.39 9.91
C ASP A 273 11.97 -32.63 9.01
N VAL A 274 12.26 -31.36 8.77
CA VAL A 274 11.53 -30.50 7.83
C VAL A 274 12.43 -30.27 6.63
N VAL A 275 12.18 -31.03 5.58
CA VAL A 275 12.99 -31.02 4.36
C VAL A 275 12.41 -30.04 3.35
N ILE A 276 13.19 -29.04 2.98
CA ILE A 276 12.82 -28.01 2.01
C ILE A 276 13.69 -28.19 0.78
N TYR A 277 13.06 -28.41 -0.37
CA TYR A 277 13.76 -28.59 -1.64
C TYR A 277 13.91 -27.26 -2.38
N GLY A 278 15.12 -26.97 -2.87
CA GLY A 278 15.43 -25.76 -3.63
C GLY A 278 16.33 -26.03 -4.83
N THR A 279 15.96 -25.48 -5.97
CA THR A 279 16.82 -25.46 -7.17
C THR A 279 17.61 -24.14 -7.19
N GLU A 280 18.93 -24.23 -7.31
CA GLU A 280 19.83 -23.06 -7.38
C GLU A 280 19.53 -22.17 -8.60
N LYS A 281 19.88 -20.92 -8.53
CA LYS A 281 19.63 -19.92 -9.59
C LYS A 281 18.14 -19.81 -9.98
N THR A 282 17.22 -20.18 -9.07
CA THR A 282 15.78 -20.05 -9.28
C THR A 282 15.13 -19.23 -8.15
N LEU A 283 13.81 -19.05 -8.23
CA LEU A 283 13.06 -18.34 -7.18
C LEU A 283 13.06 -19.04 -5.82
N ASP A 284 13.49 -20.30 -5.72
CA ASP A 284 13.42 -21.05 -4.47
C ASP A 284 14.33 -20.48 -3.37
N ALA A 285 15.59 -20.22 -3.68
CA ALA A 285 16.54 -19.63 -2.72
C ALA A 285 16.06 -18.25 -2.24
N TYR A 286 15.52 -17.47 -3.15
CA TYR A 286 14.93 -16.18 -2.86
C TYR A 286 13.71 -16.30 -1.91
N LYS A 287 12.74 -17.16 -2.24
CA LYS A 287 11.56 -17.41 -1.41
C LYS A 287 11.94 -17.92 -0.01
N PHE A 288 12.94 -18.77 0.08
CA PHE A 288 13.44 -19.25 1.37
C PHE A 288 13.97 -18.13 2.26
N ASN A 289 14.82 -17.26 1.70
CA ASN A 289 15.37 -16.11 2.42
C ASN A 289 14.27 -15.12 2.83
N LEU A 290 13.32 -14.85 1.95
CA LEU A 290 12.17 -14.00 2.22
C LEU A 290 11.33 -14.56 3.39
N LEU A 291 11.03 -15.84 3.35
CA LEU A 291 10.25 -16.52 4.38
C LEU A 291 10.96 -16.46 5.74
N LYS A 292 12.28 -16.69 5.76
CA LYS A 292 13.13 -16.59 6.95
C LYS A 292 13.10 -15.19 7.53
N ASN A 293 13.22 -14.16 6.70
CA ASN A 293 13.19 -12.76 7.14
C ASN A 293 11.82 -12.38 7.70
N LYS A 294 10.73 -12.78 7.04
CA LYS A 294 9.36 -12.56 7.53
C LYS A 294 9.14 -13.26 8.89
N GLN A 295 9.62 -14.49 9.04
CA GLN A 295 9.49 -15.24 10.31
C GLN A 295 10.30 -14.58 11.43
N MET A 296 11.52 -14.14 11.15
CA MET A 296 12.34 -13.42 12.13
C MET A 296 11.62 -12.14 12.60
N PHE A 297 11.04 -11.39 11.68
CA PHE A 297 10.30 -10.18 11.98
C PHE A 297 9.08 -10.46 12.88
N ILE A 298 8.26 -11.46 12.52
CA ILE A 298 7.10 -11.88 13.32
C ILE A 298 7.54 -12.28 14.74
N ASN A 299 8.62 -13.05 14.85
CA ASN A 299 9.15 -13.47 16.15
C ASN A 299 9.66 -12.27 16.97
N GLN A 300 10.32 -11.31 16.36
CA GLN A 300 10.81 -10.11 17.03
C GLN A 300 9.67 -9.24 17.56
N ILE A 301 8.60 -9.03 16.77
CA ILE A 301 7.40 -8.29 17.23
C ILE A 301 6.79 -9.00 18.44
N ASN A 302 6.56 -10.30 18.33
CA ASN A 302 5.87 -11.08 19.35
C ASN A 302 6.69 -11.21 20.65
N ASN A 303 8.01 -11.39 20.55
CA ASN A 303 8.91 -11.49 21.70
C ASN A 303 9.33 -10.13 22.27
N GLY A 304 9.04 -9.04 21.56
CA GLY A 304 9.41 -7.68 21.96
C GLY A 304 10.90 -7.41 22.07
N THR A 305 11.70 -8.16 21.34
CA THR A 305 13.17 -8.02 21.31
C THR A 305 13.64 -7.00 20.27
N ILE A 306 12.72 -6.17 19.75
CA ILE A 306 13.02 -5.24 18.67
C ILE A 306 13.74 -4.01 19.22
N ALA A 307 14.99 -3.82 18.81
CA ALA A 307 15.77 -2.62 19.04
C ALA A 307 15.58 -1.55 17.95
N VAL A 308 14.97 -1.89 16.83
CA VAL A 308 14.85 -1.02 15.64
C VAL A 308 13.52 -0.31 15.64
N ARG A 309 13.55 1.04 15.53
CA ARG A 309 12.33 1.89 15.55
C ARG A 309 11.53 1.87 14.25
N ARG A 310 12.17 1.48 13.16
CA ARG A 310 11.55 1.44 11.82
C ARG A 310 11.89 0.13 11.13
N ILE A 311 10.89 -0.52 10.61
CA ILE A 311 11.04 -1.73 9.79
C ILE A 311 10.28 -1.50 8.50
N ASP A 312 10.99 -1.57 7.39
CA ASP A 312 10.38 -1.57 6.07
C ASP A 312 10.08 -3.04 5.71
N GLU A 313 8.82 -3.34 5.49
CA GLU A 313 8.43 -4.62 4.90
C GLU A 313 8.98 -4.63 3.47
N ASP A 314 9.92 -5.52 3.21
CA ASP A 314 10.54 -5.64 1.89
C ASP A 314 9.43 -5.88 0.86
N SER A 315 9.55 -5.29 -0.32
CA SER A 315 8.53 -5.10 -1.36
C SER A 315 7.93 -6.38 -1.96
N MET A 316 8.00 -7.48 -1.27
CA MET A 316 7.83 -8.82 -1.79
C MET A 316 6.64 -9.58 -1.19
N ASP A 317 5.49 -8.96 -1.27
CA ASP A 317 4.22 -9.68 -1.15
C ASP A 317 3.86 -10.38 -2.46
N GLU A 318 3.13 -11.48 -2.35
CA GLU A 318 2.56 -12.25 -3.46
C GLU A 318 1.85 -11.38 -4.51
N ASP A 319 1.23 -10.28 -4.06
CA ASP A 319 0.56 -9.28 -4.89
C ASP A 319 1.46 -8.14 -5.40
N ASN A 320 2.71 -8.02 -4.95
CA ASN A 320 3.59 -6.90 -5.28
C ASN A 320 4.72 -7.24 -6.21
N GLY A 321 4.76 -8.43 -6.76
CA GLY A 321 5.72 -8.86 -7.79
C GLY A 321 7.12 -8.24 -7.65
N MET A 322 8.12 -9.04 -7.58
CA MET A 322 9.50 -8.68 -7.81
C MET A 322 9.59 -7.77 -9.04
N ASN A 323 10.41 -6.73 -9.01
CA ASN A 323 10.66 -6.00 -10.25
C ASN A 323 11.49 -6.85 -11.22
N PHE A 324 11.44 -6.52 -12.52
CA PHE A 324 12.15 -7.29 -13.53
C PHE A 324 13.65 -7.38 -13.29
N ALA A 325 14.29 -6.31 -12.79
CA ALA A 325 15.72 -6.29 -12.53
C ALA A 325 16.11 -7.25 -11.38
N GLU A 326 15.30 -7.31 -10.32
CA GLU A 326 15.48 -8.28 -9.23
C GLU A 326 15.27 -9.71 -9.71
N PHE A 327 14.23 -9.93 -10.52
CA PHE A 327 13.95 -11.25 -11.11
C PHE A 327 15.11 -11.76 -11.98
N VAL A 328 15.62 -10.91 -12.88
CA VAL A 328 16.78 -11.22 -13.71
C VAL A 328 18.02 -11.48 -12.86
N ALA A 329 18.28 -10.67 -11.84
CA ALA A 329 19.43 -10.81 -10.97
C ALA A 329 19.41 -12.14 -10.17
N ILE A 330 18.24 -12.57 -9.73
CA ILE A 330 18.07 -13.86 -9.03
C ILE A 330 18.31 -15.04 -9.99
N LEU A 331 17.70 -15.00 -11.17
CA LEU A 331 17.84 -16.07 -12.15
C LEU A 331 19.27 -16.17 -12.70
N SER A 332 19.97 -15.05 -12.87
CA SER A 332 21.38 -15.05 -13.30
C SER A 332 22.36 -15.53 -12.22
N GLY A 333 21.91 -15.66 -10.96
CA GLY A 333 22.75 -15.99 -9.83
C GLY A 333 23.77 -14.89 -9.48
N ASN A 334 23.63 -13.69 -10.07
CA ASN A 334 24.56 -12.60 -9.89
C ASN A 334 24.14 -11.72 -8.69
N THR A 335 24.86 -11.89 -7.56
CA THR A 335 24.61 -11.15 -6.32
C THR A 335 24.83 -9.65 -6.47
N ASP A 336 25.74 -9.21 -7.34
CA ASP A 336 26.03 -7.79 -7.56
C ASP A 336 24.88 -7.11 -8.32
N LEU A 337 24.27 -7.79 -9.30
CA LEU A 337 23.07 -7.31 -9.97
C LEU A 337 21.87 -7.23 -9.02
N LEU A 338 21.71 -8.20 -8.11
CA LEU A 338 20.68 -8.17 -7.10
C LEU A 338 20.86 -6.99 -6.12
N ASN A 339 22.08 -6.80 -5.65
CA ASN A 339 22.41 -5.67 -4.78
C ASN A 339 22.19 -4.33 -5.50
N LYS A 340 22.61 -4.22 -6.76
CA LYS A 340 22.33 -3.03 -7.59
C LYS A 340 20.83 -2.75 -7.70
N ALA A 341 20.01 -3.76 -8.04
CA ALA A 341 18.56 -3.60 -8.16
C ALA A 341 17.91 -3.14 -6.85
N LYS A 342 18.37 -3.64 -5.71
CA LYS A 342 17.93 -3.19 -4.37
C LYS A 342 18.33 -1.74 -4.09
N LEU A 343 19.54 -1.34 -4.44
CA LEU A 343 20.04 0.03 -4.29
C LEU A 343 19.27 1.00 -5.19
N ASP A 344 19.03 0.64 -6.45
CA ASP A 344 18.27 1.45 -7.41
C ASP A 344 16.83 1.68 -6.92
N ASN A 345 16.18 0.65 -6.38
CA ASN A 345 14.87 0.77 -5.76
C ASN A 345 14.88 1.74 -4.57
N LYS A 346 15.90 1.66 -3.72
CA LYS A 346 16.03 2.54 -2.56
C LYS A 346 16.28 3.99 -2.98
N ILE A 347 17.10 4.22 -3.99
CA ILE A 347 17.34 5.54 -4.61
C ILE A 347 16.03 6.10 -5.13
N MET A 348 15.30 5.34 -5.93
CA MET A 348 14.02 5.78 -6.50
C MET A 348 12.99 6.14 -5.42
N GLN A 349 13.01 5.44 -4.29
CA GLN A 349 12.18 5.77 -3.13
C GLN A 349 12.56 7.13 -2.52
N LEU A 350 13.85 7.31 -2.25
CA LEU A 350 14.38 8.55 -1.68
C LEU A 350 14.15 9.76 -2.59
N GLU A 351 14.31 9.58 -3.90
CA GLU A 351 14.02 10.63 -4.89
C GLU A 351 12.54 11.03 -4.90
N LYS A 352 11.62 10.07 -4.71
CA LYS A 352 10.19 10.37 -4.57
C LYS A 352 9.88 11.10 -3.27
N GLU A 353 10.47 10.67 -2.14
CA GLU A 353 10.34 11.37 -0.86
C GLU A 353 10.86 12.82 -0.98
N PHE A 354 11.99 13.00 -1.64
CA PHE A 354 12.55 14.34 -1.92
C PHE A 354 11.64 15.19 -2.80
N ALA A 355 11.06 14.61 -3.85
CA ALA A 355 10.11 15.30 -4.72
C ALA A 355 8.83 15.75 -3.97
N ILE A 356 8.32 14.91 -3.07
CA ILE A 356 7.18 15.24 -2.20
C ILE A 356 7.56 16.39 -1.26
N PHE A 357 8.70 16.28 -0.59
CA PHE A 357 9.24 17.32 0.29
C PHE A 357 9.38 18.66 -0.45
N LYS A 358 9.97 18.67 -1.65
CA LYS A 358 10.12 19.87 -2.50
C LYS A 358 8.76 20.47 -2.88
N LYS A 359 7.77 19.61 -3.16
CA LYS A 359 6.41 20.05 -3.51
C LYS A 359 5.69 20.68 -2.30
N GLU A 360 5.83 20.10 -1.11
CA GLU A 360 5.26 20.65 0.13
C GLU A 360 5.89 21.99 0.48
N ARG A 361 7.21 22.08 0.40
CA ARG A 361 7.94 23.35 0.57
C ARG A 361 7.45 24.42 -0.40
N GLY A 362 7.36 24.11 -1.68
CA GLY A 362 6.88 25.08 -2.69
C GLY A 362 5.39 25.45 -2.56
N ARG A 363 4.57 24.59 -1.92
CA ARG A 363 3.19 24.95 -1.52
C ARG A 363 3.19 25.92 -0.36
N ALA A 364 4.03 25.68 0.66
CA ALA A 364 4.15 26.56 1.81
C ALA A 364 4.66 27.95 1.39
N GLU A 365 5.68 28.03 0.54
CA GLU A 365 6.21 29.30 -0.02
C GLU A 365 5.12 30.09 -0.75
N ARG A 366 4.34 29.46 -1.60
CA ARG A 366 3.21 30.10 -2.30
C ARG A 366 2.12 30.57 -1.34
N LYS A 367 1.82 29.78 -0.31
CA LYS A 367 0.81 30.15 0.69
C LYS A 367 1.27 31.33 1.55
N ILE A 368 2.55 31.42 1.89
CA ILE A 368 3.13 32.59 2.59
C ILE A 368 2.96 33.84 1.73
N ALA A 369 3.31 33.79 0.44
CA ALA A 369 3.16 34.92 -0.46
C ALA A 369 1.69 35.36 -0.61
N GLN A 370 0.77 34.41 -0.75
CA GLN A 370 -0.67 34.68 -0.83
C GLN A 370 -1.20 35.28 0.47
N ASN A 371 -0.83 34.72 1.63
CA ASN A 371 -1.23 35.25 2.94
C ASN A 371 -0.73 36.70 3.12
N GLY A 372 0.50 37.01 2.67
CA GLY A 372 1.03 38.40 2.69
C GLY A 372 0.18 39.36 1.87
N GLN A 373 -0.13 39.01 0.62
CA GLN A 373 -1.00 39.82 -0.23
C GLN A 373 -2.42 40.00 0.34
N ASP A 374 -2.99 38.94 0.91
CA ASP A 374 -4.33 38.99 1.50
C ASP A 374 -4.34 39.85 2.77
N THR A 375 -3.26 39.84 3.55
CA THR A 375 -3.08 40.69 4.74
C THR A 375 -2.97 42.17 4.34
N GLU A 376 -2.16 42.48 3.35
CA GLU A 376 -2.02 43.86 2.84
C GLU A 376 -3.35 44.43 2.31
N LYS A 377 -4.09 43.63 1.52
CA LYS A 377 -5.41 44.02 1.02
C LYS A 377 -6.39 44.22 2.17
N ALA A 378 -6.46 43.29 3.14
CA ALA A 378 -7.34 43.43 4.28
C ALA A 378 -7.00 44.66 5.14
N ALA A 379 -5.72 44.92 5.37
CA ALA A 379 -5.26 46.11 6.09
C ALA A 379 -5.66 47.43 5.38
N SER A 380 -5.49 47.47 4.05
CA SER A 380 -5.93 48.64 3.23
C SER A 380 -7.46 48.83 3.29
N PHE A 381 -8.23 47.72 3.28
CA PHE A 381 -9.69 47.80 3.45
C PHE A 381 -10.08 48.30 4.85
N ILE A 382 -9.41 47.85 5.89
CA ILE A 382 -9.66 48.30 7.26
C ILE A 382 -9.42 49.79 7.37
N GLN A 383 -8.27 50.28 6.91
CA GLN A 383 -7.94 51.73 6.97
C GLN A 383 -9.01 52.57 6.29
N ARG A 384 -9.41 52.22 5.07
CA ARG A 384 -10.46 52.92 4.34
C ARG A 384 -11.81 52.90 5.04
N MET A 385 -12.17 51.78 5.69
CA MET A 385 -13.40 51.68 6.49
C MET A 385 -13.32 52.50 7.77
N GLU A 386 -12.16 52.60 8.40
CA GLU A 386 -11.94 53.46 9.57
C GLU A 386 -12.02 54.93 9.22
N ASP A 387 -11.44 55.34 8.09
CA ASP A 387 -11.57 56.71 7.54
C ASP A 387 -13.04 57.09 7.29
N ASP A 388 -13.82 56.17 6.70
CA ASP A 388 -15.27 56.37 6.50
C ASP A 388 -16.06 56.42 7.80
N LEU A 389 -15.67 55.63 8.81
CA LEU A 389 -16.29 55.63 10.13
C LEU A 389 -16.01 56.91 10.90
N GLU A 390 -14.80 57.45 10.79
CA GLU A 390 -14.41 58.74 11.36
C GLU A 390 -15.20 59.89 10.70
N TYR A 391 -15.36 59.84 9.38
CA TYR A 391 -16.22 60.78 8.67
C TYR A 391 -17.66 60.76 9.18
N VAL A 392 -18.27 59.54 9.31
CA VAL A 392 -19.64 59.38 9.81
C VAL A 392 -19.79 59.89 11.25
N ALA A 393 -18.77 59.64 12.10
CA ALA A 393 -18.79 60.07 13.50
C ALA A 393 -18.65 61.61 13.64
N SER A 394 -17.88 62.27 12.76
CA SER A 394 -17.65 63.69 12.76
C SER A 394 -18.75 64.50 12.07
N TYR A 395 -19.68 63.83 11.38
CA TYR A 395 -20.72 64.52 10.62
C TYR A 395 -21.74 65.24 11.54
N SER A 396 -21.84 66.55 11.40
CA SER A 396 -22.69 67.42 12.24
C SER A 396 -23.97 67.85 11.53
N GLY A 397 -24.22 67.47 10.28
CA GLY A 397 -25.43 67.81 9.53
C GLY A 397 -26.61 66.89 9.80
N ASP A 398 -27.71 67.15 9.10
CA ASP A 398 -28.94 66.36 9.25
C ASP A 398 -28.73 64.94 8.71
N LYS A 399 -29.19 63.96 9.47
CA LYS A 399 -29.10 62.49 9.15
C LYS A 399 -30.36 62.05 8.40
N ILE A 400 -30.68 62.76 7.30
CA ILE A 400 -31.85 62.55 6.49
C ILE A 400 -31.43 61.99 5.11
N VAL A 401 -32.19 61.03 4.59
CA VAL A 401 -31.98 60.52 3.23
C VAL A 401 -32.59 61.53 2.24
N SER A 402 -31.76 62.05 1.36
CA SER A 402 -32.21 62.92 0.26
C SER A 402 -32.11 62.14 -1.05
N LEU A 403 -33.22 61.87 -1.71
CA LEU A 403 -33.26 61.17 -3.01
C LEU A 403 -33.28 62.15 -4.18
N LEU A 404 -32.62 61.81 -5.26
CA LEU A 404 -32.56 62.63 -6.49
C LEU A 404 -33.95 62.87 -7.10
N SER A 405 -34.87 61.94 -6.89
CA SER A 405 -36.24 61.99 -7.44
C SER A 405 -37.23 62.81 -6.62
N THR A 406 -37.06 62.86 -5.29
CA THR A 406 -38.04 63.48 -4.37
C THR A 406 -37.43 64.49 -3.40
N GLY A 407 -36.12 64.59 -3.35
CA GLY A 407 -35.41 65.38 -2.33
C GLY A 407 -35.58 64.77 -0.93
N GLU A 408 -35.55 65.64 0.09
CA GLU A 408 -35.85 65.29 1.47
C GLU A 408 -37.35 65.17 1.69
N ASP A 409 -37.82 64.06 2.25
CA ASP A 409 -39.22 63.79 2.52
C ASP A 409 -39.38 62.92 3.78
N THR A 410 -40.57 62.63 4.15
CA THR A 410 -40.87 61.74 5.28
C THR A 410 -40.32 60.34 5.02
N ALA A 411 -39.85 59.65 6.10
CA ALA A 411 -39.28 58.31 6.00
C ALA A 411 -40.18 57.33 5.21
N GLU A 412 -41.51 57.46 5.35
CA GLU A 412 -42.45 56.60 4.66
C GLU A 412 -42.52 56.84 3.15
N LYS A 413 -42.43 58.09 2.71
CA LYS A 413 -42.42 58.44 1.29
C LYS A 413 -41.06 58.10 0.66
N THR A 414 -39.95 58.39 1.36
CA THR A 414 -38.62 57.96 0.96
C THR A 414 -38.54 56.47 0.75
N GLY A 415 -39.07 55.68 1.70
CA GLY A 415 -39.11 54.22 1.59
C GLY A 415 -39.97 53.72 0.42
N ARG A 416 -41.11 54.37 0.13
CA ARG A 416 -41.94 54.05 -1.05
C ARG A 416 -41.18 54.29 -2.35
N GLU A 417 -40.45 55.39 -2.44
CA GLU A 417 -39.67 55.69 -3.61
C GLU A 417 -38.48 54.72 -3.80
N LEU A 418 -37.79 54.35 -2.72
CA LEU A 418 -36.75 53.31 -2.76
C LEU A 418 -37.31 51.96 -3.24
N HIS A 419 -38.52 51.58 -2.78
CA HIS A 419 -39.19 50.38 -3.29
C HIS A 419 -39.58 50.50 -4.77
N ARG A 420 -39.98 51.70 -5.24
CA ARG A 420 -40.23 51.97 -6.65
C ARG A 420 -38.95 51.76 -7.48
N ILE A 421 -37.81 52.34 -7.02
CA ILE A 421 -36.51 52.15 -7.65
C ILE A 421 -36.13 50.65 -7.66
N ALA A 422 -36.32 49.94 -6.55
CA ALA A 422 -36.04 48.51 -6.47
C ALA A 422 -36.81 47.68 -7.51
N LYS A 423 -38.00 48.08 -7.89
CA LYS A 423 -38.84 47.39 -8.91
C LYS A 423 -38.50 47.83 -10.33
N THR A 424 -38.18 49.07 -10.56
CA THR A 424 -38.12 49.66 -11.90
C THR A 424 -36.72 49.88 -12.47
N TYR A 425 -35.71 50.01 -11.62
CA TYR A 425 -34.33 50.21 -12.08
C TYR A 425 -33.79 48.98 -12.82
N ARG A 426 -33.07 49.21 -13.94
CA ARG A 426 -32.50 48.16 -14.79
C ARG A 426 -31.13 48.57 -15.33
N GLY A 427 -30.23 49.00 -14.46
CA GLY A 427 -28.88 49.39 -14.82
C GLY A 427 -27.81 48.47 -14.20
N CYS A 428 -26.90 47.92 -15.01
CA CYS A 428 -25.82 47.06 -14.53
C CYS A 428 -24.62 47.83 -13.94
N ALA A 429 -24.59 49.17 -14.09
CA ALA A 429 -23.60 50.06 -13.47
C ALA A 429 -24.13 50.60 -12.14
N TYR A 430 -23.22 51.04 -11.27
CA TYR A 430 -23.59 51.80 -10.08
C TYR A 430 -24.15 53.15 -10.48
N SER A 431 -25.35 53.49 -10.04
CA SER A 431 -26.03 54.74 -10.31
C SER A 431 -26.43 55.41 -9.01
N ALA A 432 -26.11 56.70 -8.88
CA ALA A 432 -26.50 57.49 -7.73
C ALA A 432 -28.02 57.70 -7.73
N ILE A 433 -28.66 57.48 -6.57
CA ILE A 433 -30.10 57.68 -6.37
C ILE A 433 -30.40 58.73 -5.30
N GLY A 434 -29.40 59.18 -4.59
CA GLY A 434 -29.55 60.14 -3.51
C GLY A 434 -28.30 60.26 -2.65
N SER A 435 -28.44 60.87 -1.50
CA SER A 435 -27.37 60.99 -0.53
C SER A 435 -27.87 60.82 0.90
N TYR A 436 -26.96 60.43 1.80
CA TYR A 436 -27.17 60.34 3.24
C TYR A 436 -25.89 60.75 3.97
N MET A 437 -25.99 61.75 4.84
CA MET A 437 -24.81 62.28 5.56
C MET A 437 -23.69 62.74 4.58
N GLY A 438 -24.03 63.24 3.40
CA GLY A 438 -23.05 63.63 2.37
C GLY A 438 -22.34 62.47 1.67
N LEU A 439 -22.80 61.23 1.90
CA LEU A 439 -22.36 60.00 1.20
C LEU A 439 -23.37 59.65 0.10
N ASP A 440 -22.88 59.14 -1.03
CA ASP A 440 -23.73 58.79 -2.15
C ASP A 440 -24.48 57.47 -1.91
N LEU A 441 -25.78 57.48 -2.20
CA LEU A 441 -26.60 56.28 -2.21
C LEU A 441 -26.64 55.74 -3.63
N LEU A 442 -26.23 54.47 -3.80
CA LEU A 442 -26.14 53.84 -5.11
C LEU A 442 -27.08 52.66 -5.25
N VAL A 443 -27.52 52.41 -6.47
CA VAL A 443 -28.24 51.20 -6.87
C VAL A 443 -27.53 50.55 -8.05
N LYS A 444 -27.61 49.20 -8.09
CA LYS A 444 -27.10 48.38 -9.20
C LYS A 444 -28.02 47.18 -9.39
N SER A 445 -28.33 46.85 -10.65
CA SER A 445 -29.02 45.60 -10.98
C SER A 445 -28.03 44.44 -11.01
N GLU A 446 -28.37 43.36 -10.35
CA GLU A 446 -27.70 42.08 -10.46
C GLU A 446 -28.43 41.22 -11.48
N CYS A 447 -27.68 40.53 -12.35
CA CYS A 447 -28.22 39.64 -13.37
C CYS A 447 -27.76 38.20 -13.08
N ASN A 448 -28.60 37.23 -13.45
CA ASN A 448 -28.26 35.81 -13.44
C ASN A 448 -27.21 35.48 -14.51
N LEU A 449 -26.69 34.26 -14.51
CA LEU A 449 -25.70 33.76 -15.48
C LEU A 449 -26.20 33.79 -16.93
N ASP A 450 -27.52 33.73 -17.14
CA ASP A 450 -28.20 33.84 -18.44
C ASP A 450 -28.43 35.29 -18.90
N GLY A 451 -28.02 36.30 -18.12
CA GLY A 451 -28.24 37.69 -18.38
C GLY A 451 -29.61 38.22 -17.96
N SER A 452 -30.49 37.39 -17.44
CA SER A 452 -31.79 37.81 -16.91
C SER A 452 -31.63 38.63 -15.63
N PHE A 453 -32.56 39.59 -15.43
CA PHE A 453 -32.59 40.40 -14.21
C PHE A 453 -32.88 39.51 -12.98
N ASP A 454 -32.04 39.60 -11.93
CA ASP A 454 -32.29 38.97 -10.64
C ASP A 454 -32.93 39.96 -9.65
N ARG A 455 -32.16 40.96 -9.26
CA ARG A 455 -32.58 41.94 -8.26
C ARG A 455 -31.84 43.29 -8.39
N ASN A 456 -32.33 44.30 -7.70
CA ASN A 456 -31.62 45.53 -7.47
C ASN A 456 -30.98 45.52 -6.08
N THR A 457 -29.69 45.86 -6.02
CA THR A 457 -28.89 45.93 -4.80
C THR A 457 -28.54 47.36 -4.50
N PHE A 458 -28.67 47.78 -3.23
CA PHE A 458 -28.45 49.12 -2.76
C PHE A 458 -27.13 49.21 -1.99
N PHE A 459 -26.45 50.35 -2.15
CA PHE A 459 -25.14 50.61 -1.54
C PHE A 459 -25.07 52.01 -0.98
N VAL A 460 -24.22 52.18 0.02
CA VAL A 460 -23.75 53.48 0.48
C VAL A 460 -22.27 53.62 0.07
N GLU A 461 -21.90 54.66 -0.66
CA GLU A 461 -20.51 54.90 -1.04
C GLU A 461 -19.84 55.77 0.01
N GLY A 462 -18.82 55.22 0.68
CA GLY A 462 -18.00 55.96 1.63
C GLY A 462 -17.13 57.02 0.96
N LYS A 463 -16.59 57.99 1.72
CA LYS A 463 -15.63 58.97 1.23
C LYS A 463 -14.36 58.34 0.69
N SER A 464 -13.98 57.19 1.24
CA SER A 464 -12.87 56.37 0.75
C SER A 464 -13.15 55.70 -0.62
N GLY A 465 -14.39 55.81 -1.16
CA GLY A 465 -14.84 55.18 -2.40
C GLY A 465 -15.19 53.70 -2.22
N LEU A 466 -15.30 53.21 -0.98
CA LEU A 466 -15.83 51.86 -0.70
C LEU A 466 -17.36 51.86 -0.80
N LYS A 467 -17.88 50.79 -1.44
CA LYS A 467 -19.33 50.63 -1.62
C LYS A 467 -19.87 49.61 -0.65
N TYR A 468 -20.55 50.06 0.36
CA TYR A 468 -21.12 49.24 1.44
C TYR A 468 -22.49 48.72 1.05
N ARG A 469 -22.59 47.43 0.87
CA ARG A 469 -23.84 46.74 0.49
C ARG A 469 -24.81 46.68 1.67
N TYR A 470 -26.07 47.02 1.44
CA TYR A 470 -27.12 46.85 2.42
C TYR A 470 -27.48 45.37 2.61
N GLY A 471 -27.34 44.87 3.83
CA GLY A 471 -27.64 43.49 4.20
C GLY A 471 -26.84 42.44 3.44
N ILE A 472 -27.14 41.17 3.69
CA ILE A 472 -26.46 40.03 3.04
C ILE A 472 -26.91 39.86 1.59
N SER A 473 -28.23 40.00 1.34
CA SER A 473 -28.85 39.88 0.00
C SER A 473 -28.96 41.19 -0.78
N GLY A 474 -28.72 42.34 -0.15
CA GLY A 474 -28.94 43.66 -0.73
C GLY A 474 -30.42 44.03 -0.92
N ALA A 475 -31.33 43.18 -0.49
CA ALA A 475 -32.77 43.43 -0.57
C ALA A 475 -33.24 44.41 0.52
N LEU A 476 -34.15 45.31 0.16
CA LEU A 476 -34.72 46.29 1.08
C LEU A 476 -35.74 45.63 2.04
N PRO A 477 -35.93 46.14 3.28
CA PRO A 477 -36.97 45.69 4.19
C PRO A 477 -38.36 45.86 3.59
N LEU A 478 -39.34 45.11 4.11
CA LEU A 478 -40.73 45.21 3.64
C LEU A 478 -41.41 46.51 4.12
N GLY A 479 -41.03 47.07 5.28
CA GLY A 479 -41.56 48.31 5.83
C GLY A 479 -40.97 49.54 5.16
N PHE A 480 -41.79 50.48 4.72
CA PHE A 480 -41.29 51.69 4.05
C PHE A 480 -40.44 52.58 4.99
N ALA A 481 -40.88 52.78 6.22
CA ALA A 481 -40.11 53.54 7.20
C ALA A 481 -38.77 52.91 7.50
N ASP A 482 -38.71 51.57 7.66
CA ASP A 482 -37.49 50.81 7.89
C ASP A 482 -36.55 50.87 6.68
N THR A 483 -37.15 50.89 5.46
CA THR A 483 -36.37 51.02 4.23
C THR A 483 -35.61 52.38 4.15
N ALA A 484 -36.19 53.44 4.65
CA ALA A 484 -35.51 54.76 4.67
C ALA A 484 -34.27 54.77 5.61
N LEU A 485 -34.20 53.86 6.57
CA LEU A 485 -33.07 53.71 7.50
C LEU A 485 -31.92 52.82 6.96
N TYR A 486 -32.06 52.27 5.73
CA TYR A 486 -31.05 51.32 5.20
C TYR A 486 -29.62 51.90 5.17
N PRO A 487 -29.42 53.21 4.87
CA PRO A 487 -28.06 53.76 4.84
C PRO A 487 -27.41 53.74 6.22
N GLN A 488 -28.15 54.17 7.25
CA GLN A 488 -27.68 54.09 8.63
C GLN A 488 -27.39 52.66 9.07
N ALA A 489 -28.34 51.75 8.87
CA ALA A 489 -28.16 50.34 9.22
C ALA A 489 -27.00 49.66 8.47
N THR A 490 -26.59 50.22 7.32
CA THR A 490 -25.42 49.76 6.58
C THR A 490 -24.13 50.24 7.21
N LEU A 491 -24.08 51.51 7.58
CA LEU A 491 -22.92 52.12 8.21
C LEU A 491 -22.69 51.60 9.65
N ASP A 492 -23.75 51.35 10.41
CA ASP A 492 -23.69 50.74 11.75
C ASP A 492 -23.03 49.36 11.79
N LYS A 493 -22.93 48.66 10.67
CA LYS A 493 -22.23 47.38 10.54
C LYS A 493 -20.73 47.50 10.34
N LEU A 494 -20.21 48.67 9.96
CA LEU A 494 -18.79 48.85 9.69
C LEU A 494 -17.87 48.37 10.82
N PRO A 495 -18.13 48.70 12.11
CA PRO A 495 -17.28 48.23 13.20
C PRO A 495 -17.21 46.67 13.27
N SER A 496 -18.32 45.99 13.00
CA SER A 496 -18.37 44.54 12.97
C SER A 496 -17.56 43.95 11.79
N ILE A 497 -17.64 44.60 10.62
CA ILE A 497 -16.86 44.19 9.43
C ILE A 497 -15.37 44.38 9.67
N ILE A 498 -14.97 45.51 10.24
CA ILE A 498 -13.58 45.80 10.62
C ILE A 498 -13.07 44.75 11.59
N LYS A 499 -13.86 44.40 12.61
CA LYS A 499 -13.49 43.37 13.57
C LYS A 499 -13.27 42.02 12.86
N GLN A 500 -14.15 41.62 11.96
CA GLN A 500 -14.00 40.34 11.21
C GLN A 500 -12.75 40.37 10.32
N GLN A 501 -12.42 41.49 9.68
CA GLN A 501 -11.20 41.60 8.88
C GLN A 501 -9.93 41.55 9.75
N ARG A 502 -9.94 42.14 10.93
CA ARG A 502 -8.84 42.04 11.91
C ARG A 502 -8.64 40.63 12.39
N GLU A 503 -9.74 39.89 12.71
CA GLU A 503 -9.69 38.46 13.09
C GLU A 503 -9.14 37.60 11.95
N ARG A 504 -9.49 37.92 10.69
CA ARG A 504 -8.93 37.27 9.49
C ARG A 504 -7.43 37.48 9.38
N ILE A 505 -6.95 38.71 9.55
CA ILE A 505 -5.50 39.05 9.55
C ILE A 505 -4.79 38.23 10.66
N ALA A 506 -5.30 38.27 11.89
CA ALA A 506 -4.70 37.55 13.01
C ALA A 506 -4.60 36.04 12.73
N LYS A 507 -5.60 35.44 12.07
CA LYS A 507 -5.56 34.05 11.65
C LYS A 507 -4.47 33.79 10.61
N LEU A 508 -4.36 34.62 9.57
CA LEU A 508 -3.33 34.49 8.54
C LEU A 508 -1.92 34.62 9.14
N GLU A 509 -1.74 35.55 10.06
CA GLU A 509 -0.48 35.76 10.80
C GLU A 509 -0.15 34.57 11.70
N SER A 510 -1.15 33.95 12.37
CA SER A 510 -0.94 32.76 13.21
C SER A 510 -0.51 31.53 12.42
N GLU A 511 -0.83 31.44 11.14
CA GLU A 511 -0.39 30.34 10.25
C GLU A 511 1.07 30.51 9.79
N LEU A 512 1.61 31.74 9.76
CA LEU A 512 2.94 32.05 9.23
C LEU A 512 4.08 31.26 9.90
N PRO A 513 4.17 31.15 11.25
CA PRO A 513 5.27 30.42 11.87
C PRO A 513 5.31 28.94 11.45
N THR A 514 4.13 28.32 11.31
CA THR A 514 4.00 26.92 10.86
C THR A 514 4.48 26.77 9.41
N LEU A 515 4.05 27.65 8.52
CA LEU A 515 4.48 27.65 7.12
C LEU A 515 5.98 27.94 6.97
N GLN A 516 6.52 28.88 7.76
CA GLN A 516 7.94 29.19 7.79
C GLN A 516 8.77 28.00 8.28
N SER A 517 8.27 27.26 9.28
CA SER A 517 8.93 26.05 9.77
C SER A 517 9.01 24.95 8.70
N ILE A 518 7.98 24.84 7.83
CA ILE A 518 8.00 23.88 6.71
C ILE A 518 9.03 24.31 5.65
N VAL A 519 9.13 25.60 5.35
CA VAL A 519 10.09 26.15 4.37
C VAL A 519 11.52 26.03 4.86
N SER A 520 11.78 26.24 6.15
CA SER A 520 13.11 26.19 6.76
C SER A 520 13.63 24.76 6.98
N ARG A 521 12.76 23.74 6.93
CA ARG A 521 13.20 22.35 7.06
C ARG A 521 14.16 21.97 5.96
N THR A 522 15.24 21.27 6.35
CA THR A 522 16.12 20.57 5.42
C THR A 522 15.69 19.11 5.31
N TRP A 523 15.81 18.55 4.12
CA TRP A 523 15.53 17.13 3.94
C TRP A 523 16.67 16.31 4.51
N GLY A 524 16.43 15.64 5.65
CA GLY A 524 17.46 14.97 6.45
C GLY A 524 18.06 13.69 5.85
N ARG A 525 17.64 13.28 4.63
CA ARG A 525 18.13 12.05 3.98
C ARG A 525 18.91 12.32 2.70
N GLN A 526 19.37 13.57 2.49
CA GLN A 526 20.16 13.93 1.31
C GLN A 526 21.47 13.13 1.25
N ASP A 527 22.17 13.05 2.38
CA ASP A 527 23.44 12.33 2.46
C ASP A 527 23.29 10.83 2.19
N GLU A 528 22.17 10.24 2.65
CA GLU A 528 21.82 8.84 2.35
C GLU A 528 21.60 8.61 0.86
N LEU A 529 20.86 9.52 0.20
CA LEU A 529 20.60 9.45 -1.24
C LEU A 529 21.91 9.56 -2.04
N ASP A 530 22.78 10.48 -1.66
CA ASP A 530 24.05 10.72 -2.34
C ASP A 530 25.03 9.54 -2.13
N ALA A 531 25.05 8.95 -0.93
CA ALA A 531 25.84 7.75 -0.63
C ALA A 531 25.36 6.54 -1.45
N LEU A 532 24.05 6.35 -1.57
CA LEU A 532 23.48 5.25 -2.36
C LEU A 532 23.76 5.42 -3.87
N LYS A 533 23.69 6.63 -4.39
CA LYS A 533 24.05 6.92 -5.79
C LYS A 533 25.51 6.61 -6.09
N LYS A 534 26.41 6.92 -5.15
CA LYS A 534 27.83 6.54 -5.25
C LYS A 534 28.01 5.02 -5.21
N ALA A 535 27.30 4.32 -4.32
CA ALA A 535 27.36 2.87 -4.19
C ALA A 535 26.90 2.15 -5.47
N VAL A 536 25.83 2.63 -6.12
CA VAL A 536 25.36 2.08 -7.41
C VAL A 536 26.39 2.28 -8.52
N SER A 537 27.03 3.43 -8.58
CA SER A 537 28.10 3.69 -9.57
C SER A 537 29.28 2.71 -9.39
N TYR A 538 29.63 2.37 -8.16
CA TYR A 538 30.69 1.41 -7.86
C TYR A 538 30.31 -0.03 -8.21
N THR A 539 29.09 -0.46 -7.87
CA THR A 539 28.57 -1.80 -8.22
C THR A 539 28.39 -1.97 -9.72
N HIS A 540 28.08 -0.91 -10.45
CA HIS A 540 27.99 -0.94 -11.91
C HIS A 540 29.34 -1.23 -12.58
N LEU A 541 30.40 -0.58 -12.13
CA LEU A 541 31.78 -0.82 -12.60
C LEU A 541 32.19 -2.28 -12.36
N ARG A 542 31.93 -2.81 -11.16
CA ARG A 542 32.29 -4.17 -10.77
C ARG A 542 31.50 -5.25 -11.51
N ALA A 543 30.21 -5.03 -11.75
CA ALA A 543 29.36 -5.96 -12.53
C ALA A 543 29.77 -6.04 -14.01
N HIS A 544 30.33 -4.97 -14.59
CA HIS A 544 30.89 -4.96 -15.92
C HIS A 544 32.27 -5.63 -16.02
N GLU A 545 33.06 -5.58 -14.98
CA GLU A 545 34.36 -6.28 -14.93
C GLU A 545 34.19 -7.81 -14.81
N THR A 546 33.23 -8.27 -14.00
CA THR A 546 32.91 -9.70 -13.86
C THR A 546 32.20 -10.29 -15.09
N GLY A 547 31.44 -9.50 -15.84
CA GLY A 547 30.77 -9.93 -17.08
C GLY A 547 31.71 -9.98 -18.32
N ARG A 548 32.93 -9.47 -18.24
CA ARG A 548 33.96 -9.61 -19.30
C ARG A 548 34.85 -10.84 -19.12
N ASN A 549 34.78 -11.51 -17.98
CA ASN A 549 35.58 -12.69 -17.64
C ASN A 549 34.77 -13.99 -17.63
N LEU A 550 33.54 -13.98 -18.13
CA LEU A 550 32.69 -15.14 -18.46
C LEU A 550 32.31 -15.07 -19.94
#